data_73b91505b0272acf76d842ac06c9783d
#
_entry.id   73b91505b0272acf76d842ac06c9783d
#
_cell.length_a   1.000
_cell.length_b   1.000
_cell.length_c   1.000
_cell.angle_alpha   90.00
_cell.angle_beta   90.00
_cell.angle_gamma   90.00
#
_symmetry.space_group_name_H-M   'P 1'
#
loop_
_entity.id
_entity.type
_entity.pdbx_description
1 polymer ?
#
loop_
_entity_poly.entity_id
_entity_poly.type
_entity_poly.pdbx_seq_one_letter_code
_entity_poly.pdbx_strand_id
1 'polypeptide(L)'
;MSIKVGINGFGRIGRMVFRASLNFPEIEVVGINDLCPADYLAYMLKYDTMHGQFNGTVEATENSIIVNGKEIPISAERNPADLPWGKLGAEYVVESTGLFLTQEKAAGHLAAGAKKVIMSAPSKDATPMFVCGVNFDKYTKDMNFVSNASCTTNCLAPIAKVLNDKFGITDGLMTTVHSTTATQKTVDGPSMQDWRGGRAASGNIIPSSTGAAKAVGKVIPELNGKLTGMSMRVPTLDVSVVDLTVNLAKPATYEEICNAMKEASEGELKGVLGYTDEAVVSSDFLGDTRTSIVDAKAGIALTDTFVKVVSWYDNEIGYSNKVLELIKHMYSVDHAE
;
A
#
# COMPACT_ATOMS: atom_id res chain seq x y z
N MET A 1 12.64 -22.97 4.60
CA MET A 1 11.18 -23.22 4.40
C MET A 1 10.60 -21.97 3.79
N SER A 2 9.67 -22.08 2.82
CA SER A 2 8.99 -20.92 2.22
C SER A 2 7.85 -20.42 3.10
N ILE A 3 7.62 -19.10 3.07
CA ILE A 3 6.48 -18.44 3.72
C ILE A 3 5.27 -18.65 2.82
N LYS A 4 4.30 -19.46 3.24
CA LYS A 4 3.13 -19.80 2.44
C LYS A 4 2.03 -18.76 2.56
N VAL A 5 1.68 -18.14 1.44
CA VAL A 5 0.76 -17.02 1.38
C VAL A 5 -0.47 -17.36 0.54
N GLY A 6 -1.66 -17.09 1.08
CA GLY A 6 -2.91 -17.04 0.34
C GLY A 6 -3.28 -15.60 -0.05
N ILE A 7 -3.92 -15.41 -1.18
CA ILE A 7 -4.43 -14.09 -1.62
C ILE A 7 -5.95 -14.18 -1.74
N ASN A 8 -6.66 -13.37 -0.97
CA ASN A 8 -8.11 -13.21 -1.08
C ASN A 8 -8.45 -11.91 -1.82
N GLY A 9 -9.01 -12.02 -3.01
CA GLY A 9 -9.24 -10.93 -3.94
C GLY A 9 -8.07 -10.74 -4.91
N PHE A 10 -8.31 -11.01 -6.20
CA PHE A 10 -7.30 -10.88 -7.26
C PHE A 10 -7.55 -9.66 -8.14
N GLY A 11 -7.99 -8.56 -7.49
CA GLY A 11 -8.11 -7.22 -8.08
C GLY A 11 -6.74 -6.59 -8.36
N ARG A 12 -6.68 -5.26 -8.48
CA ARG A 12 -5.42 -4.56 -8.75
C ARG A 12 -4.33 -4.95 -7.74
N ILE A 13 -4.59 -4.78 -6.44
CA ILE A 13 -3.57 -5.01 -5.39
C ILE A 13 -3.23 -6.50 -5.28
N GLY A 14 -4.22 -7.41 -5.28
CA GLY A 14 -3.93 -8.85 -5.23
C GLY A 14 -3.02 -9.32 -6.37
N ARG A 15 -3.25 -8.82 -7.60
CA ARG A 15 -2.37 -9.13 -8.75
C ARG A 15 -0.98 -8.51 -8.61
N MET A 16 -0.88 -7.27 -8.09
CA MET A 16 0.43 -6.64 -7.91
C MET A 16 1.22 -7.28 -6.76
N VAL A 17 0.56 -7.69 -5.68
CA VAL A 17 1.19 -8.52 -4.62
C VAL A 17 1.69 -9.84 -5.23
N PHE A 18 0.89 -10.49 -6.08
CA PHE A 18 1.32 -11.71 -6.75
C PHE A 18 2.54 -11.46 -7.67
N ARG A 19 2.50 -10.44 -8.53
CA ARG A 19 3.63 -10.09 -9.40
C ARG A 19 4.88 -9.76 -8.59
N ALA A 20 4.75 -8.98 -7.53
CA ALA A 20 5.85 -8.62 -6.65
C ALA A 20 6.43 -9.84 -5.91
N SER A 21 5.59 -10.83 -5.55
CA SER A 21 6.05 -12.02 -4.81
C SER A 21 7.11 -12.84 -5.54
N LEU A 22 7.17 -12.74 -6.87
CA LEU A 22 8.19 -13.42 -7.67
C LEU A 22 9.60 -12.88 -7.44
N ASN A 23 9.74 -11.70 -6.86
CA ASN A 23 11.02 -11.11 -6.44
C ASN A 23 11.37 -11.43 -4.97
N PHE A 24 10.54 -12.22 -4.28
CA PHE A 24 10.73 -12.64 -2.90
C PHE A 24 10.86 -14.18 -2.85
N PRO A 25 12.05 -14.74 -3.04
CA PRO A 25 12.25 -16.18 -3.15
C PRO A 25 11.82 -16.96 -1.91
N GLU A 26 11.73 -16.30 -0.77
CA GLU A 26 11.24 -16.88 0.50
C GLU A 26 9.72 -16.94 0.58
N ILE A 27 8.97 -16.22 -0.29
CA ILE A 27 7.50 -16.18 -0.30
C ILE A 27 6.94 -17.09 -1.39
N GLU A 28 5.96 -17.89 -1.02
CA GLU A 28 5.27 -18.80 -1.92
C GLU A 28 3.76 -18.54 -1.88
N VAL A 29 3.19 -18.05 -2.98
CA VAL A 29 1.72 -17.99 -3.12
C VAL A 29 1.22 -19.40 -3.41
N VAL A 30 0.38 -19.93 -2.50
CA VAL A 30 -0.11 -21.30 -2.54
C VAL A 30 -1.59 -21.41 -2.94
N GLY A 31 -2.30 -20.30 -3.01
CA GLY A 31 -3.69 -20.26 -3.44
C GLY A 31 -4.21 -18.83 -3.59
N ILE A 32 -5.20 -18.68 -4.45
CA ILE A 32 -5.88 -17.41 -4.71
C ILE A 32 -7.36 -17.64 -4.62
N ASN A 33 -8.11 -16.71 -4.03
CA ASN A 33 -9.55 -16.67 -4.08
C ASN A 33 -10.05 -15.45 -4.83
N ASP A 34 -10.89 -15.65 -5.83
CA ASP A 34 -11.61 -14.57 -6.52
C ASP A 34 -12.88 -15.17 -7.15
N LEU A 35 -13.92 -14.35 -7.37
CA LEU A 35 -15.19 -14.80 -7.92
C LEU A 35 -15.20 -14.90 -9.46
N CYS A 36 -14.12 -14.45 -10.10
CA CYS A 36 -13.94 -14.58 -11.53
C CYS A 36 -13.36 -15.97 -11.90
N PRO A 37 -13.66 -16.51 -13.10
CA PRO A 37 -13.10 -17.78 -13.54
C PRO A 37 -11.59 -17.71 -13.77
N ALA A 38 -10.91 -18.84 -13.63
CA ALA A 38 -9.44 -18.93 -13.64
C ALA A 38 -8.81 -18.43 -14.95
N ASP A 39 -9.40 -18.70 -16.10
CA ASP A 39 -8.95 -18.23 -17.42
C ASP A 39 -8.97 -16.70 -17.51
N TYR A 40 -10.01 -16.05 -16.97
CA TYR A 40 -10.07 -14.58 -16.90
C TYR A 40 -9.07 -13.99 -15.92
N LEU A 41 -8.84 -14.63 -14.77
CA LEU A 41 -7.80 -14.21 -13.82
C LEU A 41 -6.40 -14.34 -14.44
N ALA A 42 -6.13 -15.42 -15.18
CA ALA A 42 -4.89 -15.61 -15.93
C ALA A 42 -4.72 -14.51 -17.00
N TYR A 43 -5.77 -14.18 -17.74
CA TYR A 43 -5.75 -13.08 -18.71
C TYR A 43 -5.39 -11.75 -18.05
N MET A 44 -6.05 -11.40 -16.93
CA MET A 44 -5.77 -10.15 -16.20
C MET A 44 -4.39 -10.11 -15.53
N LEU A 45 -3.83 -11.27 -15.17
CA LEU A 45 -2.45 -11.34 -14.67
C LEU A 45 -1.45 -11.13 -15.81
N LYS A 46 -1.75 -11.69 -16.99
CA LYS A 46 -0.86 -11.66 -18.16
C LYS A 46 -0.77 -10.26 -18.76
N TYR A 47 -1.89 -9.55 -18.86
CA TYR A 47 -1.96 -8.24 -19.52
C TYR A 47 -2.34 -7.16 -18.52
N ASP A 48 -1.53 -6.13 -18.43
CA ASP A 48 -1.78 -4.97 -17.56
C ASP A 48 -1.40 -3.69 -18.30
N THR A 49 -2.29 -2.70 -18.26
CA THR A 49 -2.10 -1.43 -18.97
C THR A 49 -0.92 -0.63 -18.42
N MET A 50 -0.73 -0.64 -17.10
CA MET A 50 0.30 0.17 -16.44
C MET A 50 1.62 -0.60 -16.27
N HIS A 51 1.52 -1.87 -15.84
CA HIS A 51 2.70 -2.67 -15.52
C HIS A 51 3.12 -3.63 -16.65
N GLY A 52 2.48 -3.48 -17.84
CA GLY A 52 2.83 -4.24 -19.04
C GLY A 52 2.50 -5.73 -18.97
N GLN A 53 2.92 -6.46 -19.99
CA GLN A 53 2.77 -7.90 -20.01
C GLN A 53 3.58 -8.55 -18.88
N PHE A 54 3.02 -9.62 -18.33
CA PHE A 54 3.70 -10.42 -17.33
C PHE A 54 5.00 -11.00 -17.92
N ASN A 55 6.11 -10.83 -17.22
CA ASN A 55 7.39 -11.37 -17.64
C ASN A 55 7.49 -12.85 -17.23
N GLY A 56 6.96 -13.73 -18.07
CA GLY A 56 6.91 -15.16 -17.85
C GLY A 56 5.73 -15.82 -18.54
N THR A 57 5.46 -17.08 -18.20
CA THR A 57 4.32 -17.84 -18.73
C THR A 57 3.13 -17.78 -17.79
N VAL A 58 1.94 -17.58 -18.34
CA VAL A 58 0.67 -17.63 -17.60
C VAL A 58 -0.32 -18.45 -18.42
N GLU A 59 -0.77 -19.54 -17.85
CA GLU A 59 -1.77 -20.45 -18.42
C GLU A 59 -2.89 -20.66 -17.38
N ALA A 60 -4.00 -21.25 -17.78
CA ALA A 60 -5.10 -21.59 -16.90
C ALA A 60 -5.59 -23.01 -17.13
N THR A 61 -6.07 -23.63 -16.05
CA THR A 61 -6.96 -24.79 -16.10
C THR A 61 -8.37 -24.36 -15.66
N GLU A 62 -9.26 -25.29 -15.49
CA GLU A 62 -10.60 -24.99 -14.98
C GLU A 62 -10.60 -24.34 -13.59
N ASN A 63 -9.70 -24.77 -12.71
CA ASN A 63 -9.67 -24.39 -11.29
C ASN A 63 -8.29 -23.92 -10.81
N SER A 64 -7.39 -23.53 -11.70
CA SER A 64 -6.06 -23.05 -11.34
C SER A 64 -5.48 -22.10 -12.40
N ILE A 65 -4.50 -21.31 -12.00
CA ILE A 65 -3.58 -20.65 -12.93
C ILE A 65 -2.22 -21.33 -12.83
N ILE A 66 -1.52 -21.43 -13.96
CA ILE A 66 -0.16 -21.97 -14.03
C ILE A 66 0.77 -20.82 -14.39
N VAL A 67 1.64 -20.45 -13.47
CA VAL A 67 2.59 -19.35 -13.66
C VAL A 67 4.01 -19.87 -13.58
N ASN A 68 4.77 -19.69 -14.67
CA ASN A 68 6.13 -20.21 -14.81
C ASN A 68 6.23 -21.71 -14.50
N GLY A 69 5.22 -22.48 -14.92
CA GLY A 69 5.12 -23.92 -14.70
C GLY A 69 4.64 -24.36 -13.32
N LYS A 70 4.39 -23.41 -12.40
CA LYS A 70 3.84 -23.70 -11.08
C LYS A 70 2.33 -23.51 -11.08
N GLU A 71 1.61 -24.54 -10.66
CA GLU A 71 0.16 -24.51 -10.53
C GLU A 71 -0.26 -23.86 -9.22
N ILE A 72 -1.23 -22.94 -9.28
CA ILE A 72 -1.80 -22.21 -8.14
C ILE A 72 -3.30 -22.36 -8.18
N PRO A 73 -3.90 -23.07 -7.22
CA PRO A 73 -5.33 -23.29 -7.13
C PRO A 73 -6.12 -21.97 -6.99
N ILE A 74 -7.24 -21.90 -7.69
CA ILE A 74 -8.23 -20.81 -7.57
C ILE A 74 -9.46 -21.36 -6.85
N SER A 75 -9.90 -20.63 -5.83
CA SER A 75 -11.22 -20.82 -5.20
C SER A 75 -12.13 -19.63 -5.50
N ALA A 76 -13.45 -19.84 -5.42
CA ALA A 76 -14.45 -18.81 -5.73
C ALA A 76 -15.47 -18.67 -4.59
N GLU A 77 -14.96 -18.59 -3.37
CA GLU A 77 -15.78 -18.52 -2.16
C GLU A 77 -16.02 -17.08 -1.72
N ARG A 78 -17.27 -16.80 -1.33
CA ARG A 78 -17.67 -15.48 -0.81
C ARG A 78 -17.39 -15.31 0.68
N ASN A 79 -17.50 -16.40 1.43
CA ASN A 79 -17.29 -16.40 2.86
C ASN A 79 -15.86 -16.85 3.17
N PRO A 80 -15.04 -16.04 3.86
CA PRO A 80 -13.67 -16.40 4.19
C PRO A 80 -13.51 -17.70 4.99
N ALA A 81 -14.55 -18.13 5.72
CA ALA A 81 -14.51 -19.36 6.51
C ALA A 81 -14.54 -20.64 5.66
N ASP A 82 -14.99 -20.56 4.41
CA ASP A 82 -15.10 -21.70 3.50
C ASP A 82 -13.87 -21.87 2.60
N LEU A 83 -12.86 -20.98 2.77
CA LEU A 83 -11.65 -20.97 1.97
C LEU A 83 -10.70 -22.14 2.33
N PRO A 84 -9.96 -22.70 1.38
CA PRO A 84 -9.15 -23.89 1.62
C PRO A 84 -7.75 -23.61 2.23
N TRP A 85 -7.58 -22.54 3.01
CA TRP A 85 -6.26 -22.12 3.50
C TRP A 85 -5.50 -23.19 4.24
N GLY A 86 -6.15 -23.88 5.17
CA GLY A 86 -5.54 -24.99 5.92
C GLY A 86 -5.11 -26.14 5.02
N LYS A 87 -5.93 -26.50 4.01
CA LYS A 87 -5.61 -27.57 3.04
C LYS A 87 -4.41 -27.18 2.15
N LEU A 88 -4.31 -25.91 1.78
CA LEU A 88 -3.23 -25.38 0.96
C LEU A 88 -1.97 -25.06 1.79
N GLY A 89 -2.09 -25.09 3.11
CA GLY A 89 -1.02 -24.73 4.03
C GLY A 89 -0.69 -23.21 4.02
N ALA A 90 -1.63 -22.36 3.60
CA ALA A 90 -1.46 -20.92 3.65
C ALA A 90 -1.44 -20.44 5.10
N GLU A 91 -0.30 -19.96 5.57
CA GLU A 91 -0.14 -19.46 6.93
C GLU A 91 -0.51 -17.98 7.04
N TYR A 92 -0.15 -17.19 6.04
CA TYR A 92 -0.43 -15.76 5.92
C TYR A 92 -1.43 -15.52 4.80
N VAL A 93 -2.44 -14.70 5.05
CA VAL A 93 -3.42 -14.34 4.01
C VAL A 93 -3.40 -12.84 3.76
N VAL A 94 -3.20 -12.46 2.52
CA VAL A 94 -3.39 -11.08 2.07
C VAL A 94 -4.87 -10.88 1.74
N GLU A 95 -5.55 -10.09 2.56
CA GLU A 95 -6.94 -9.69 2.34
C GLU A 95 -6.98 -8.44 1.46
N SER A 96 -7.26 -8.61 0.17
CA SER A 96 -7.25 -7.55 -0.85
C SER A 96 -8.59 -7.34 -1.57
N THR A 97 -9.70 -7.85 -1.00
CA THR A 97 -11.05 -7.60 -1.52
C THR A 97 -11.58 -6.20 -1.14
N GLY A 98 -11.06 -5.61 -0.06
CA GLY A 98 -11.59 -4.38 0.53
C GLY A 98 -12.89 -4.56 1.33
N LEU A 99 -13.37 -5.80 1.52
CA LEU A 99 -14.63 -6.11 2.20
C LEU A 99 -14.43 -6.47 3.68
N PHE A 100 -13.35 -7.17 4.02
CA PHE A 100 -13.08 -7.74 5.34
C PHE A 100 -12.01 -6.94 6.08
N LEU A 101 -12.35 -5.69 6.42
CA LEU A 101 -11.42 -4.69 7.00
C LEU A 101 -11.59 -4.49 8.52
N THR A 102 -12.15 -5.47 9.20
CA THR A 102 -12.21 -5.56 10.67
C THR A 102 -11.84 -6.96 11.11
N GLN A 103 -11.35 -7.12 12.35
CA GLN A 103 -11.02 -8.44 12.90
C GLN A 103 -12.23 -9.39 12.83
N GLU A 104 -13.41 -8.89 13.20
CA GLU A 104 -14.65 -9.67 13.15
C GLU A 104 -14.92 -10.22 11.74
N LYS A 105 -14.85 -9.35 10.72
CA LYS A 105 -15.12 -9.75 9.32
C LYS A 105 -14.05 -10.68 8.76
N ALA A 106 -12.79 -10.45 9.13
CA ALA A 106 -11.65 -11.24 8.65
C ALA A 106 -11.44 -12.55 9.43
N ALA A 107 -12.13 -12.75 10.56
CA ALA A 107 -11.99 -13.93 11.42
C ALA A 107 -12.21 -15.26 10.68
N GLY A 108 -13.04 -15.26 9.63
CA GLY A 108 -13.27 -16.42 8.77
C GLY A 108 -11.98 -17.00 8.17
N HIS A 109 -10.97 -16.17 7.88
CA HIS A 109 -9.70 -16.66 7.37
C HIS A 109 -8.95 -17.53 8.37
N LEU A 110 -9.00 -17.19 9.68
CA LEU A 110 -8.39 -18.01 10.73
C LEU A 110 -9.17 -19.32 10.91
N ALA A 111 -10.51 -19.26 10.85
CA ALA A 111 -11.35 -20.45 10.90
C ALA A 111 -11.07 -21.39 9.71
N ALA A 112 -10.70 -20.85 8.56
CA ALA A 112 -10.30 -21.59 7.36
C ALA A 112 -8.86 -22.16 7.42
N GLY A 113 -8.12 -21.91 8.51
CA GLY A 113 -6.81 -22.49 8.76
C GLY A 113 -5.61 -21.56 8.53
N ALA A 114 -5.81 -20.29 8.18
CA ALA A 114 -4.74 -19.30 8.17
C ALA A 114 -4.29 -18.97 9.61
N LYS A 115 -3.04 -18.58 9.79
CA LYS A 115 -2.51 -18.12 11.08
C LYS A 115 -2.58 -16.61 11.24
N LYS A 116 -2.36 -15.87 10.15
CA LYS A 116 -2.26 -14.41 10.11
C LYS A 116 -3.02 -13.84 8.92
N VAL A 117 -3.63 -12.68 9.12
CA VAL A 117 -4.33 -11.93 8.07
C VAL A 117 -3.75 -10.53 7.95
N ILE A 118 -3.34 -10.16 6.75
CA ILE A 118 -2.82 -8.85 6.39
C ILE A 118 -3.85 -8.14 5.51
N MET A 119 -4.51 -7.12 6.06
CA MET A 119 -5.44 -6.28 5.31
C MET A 119 -4.65 -5.32 4.41
N SER A 120 -4.86 -5.39 3.10
CA SER A 120 -4.23 -4.49 2.12
C SER A 120 -4.97 -3.15 1.98
N ALA A 121 -5.53 -2.66 3.07
CA ALA A 121 -6.21 -1.39 3.19
C ALA A 121 -6.23 -0.95 4.67
N PRO A 122 -6.50 0.33 4.99
CA PRO A 122 -6.67 0.77 6.36
C PRO A 122 -7.79 0.00 7.06
N SER A 123 -7.50 -0.53 8.26
CA SER A 123 -8.50 -1.18 9.08
C SER A 123 -9.62 -0.21 9.51
N LYS A 124 -10.84 -0.73 9.63
CA LYS A 124 -12.02 0.04 10.08
C LYS A 124 -12.33 -0.11 11.56
N ASP A 125 -11.47 -0.82 12.28
CA ASP A 125 -11.54 -1.04 13.73
C ASP A 125 -10.19 -0.74 14.40
N ALA A 126 -9.93 -1.35 15.55
CA ALA A 126 -8.68 -1.21 16.30
C ALA A 126 -7.53 -2.11 15.79
N THR A 127 -7.68 -2.81 14.66
CA THR A 127 -6.60 -3.62 14.08
C THR A 127 -5.34 -2.78 13.89
N PRO A 128 -4.18 -3.22 14.40
CA PRO A 128 -2.94 -2.48 14.26
C PRO A 128 -2.56 -2.22 12.80
N MET A 129 -2.11 -0.99 12.53
CA MET A 129 -1.60 -0.60 11.22
C MET A 129 -0.09 -0.49 11.25
N PHE A 130 0.55 -0.96 10.18
CA PHE A 130 1.99 -0.97 10.03
C PHE A 130 2.42 -0.26 8.75
N VAL A 131 3.53 0.47 8.84
CA VAL A 131 4.22 1.08 7.71
C VAL A 131 5.69 0.70 7.80
N CYS A 132 6.23 0.16 6.72
CA CYS A 132 7.63 -0.25 6.63
C CYS A 132 8.57 0.93 6.95
N GLY A 133 9.62 0.65 7.73
CA GLY A 133 10.58 1.67 8.17
C GLY A 133 10.06 2.62 9.25
N VAL A 134 8.77 2.54 9.63
CA VAL A 134 8.17 3.45 10.62
C VAL A 134 7.89 2.74 11.93
N ASN A 135 7.17 1.61 11.92
CA ASN A 135 6.71 0.97 13.16
C ASN A 135 6.64 -0.57 13.10
N PHE A 136 7.37 -1.21 12.21
CA PHE A 136 7.41 -2.70 12.17
C PHE A 136 7.91 -3.31 13.48
N ASP A 137 8.75 -2.59 14.22
CA ASP A 137 9.25 -2.96 15.56
C ASP A 137 8.14 -3.14 16.61
N LYS A 138 6.93 -2.63 16.35
CA LYS A 138 5.76 -2.77 17.22
C LYS A 138 4.97 -4.06 16.98
N TYR A 139 5.31 -4.84 15.94
CA TYR A 139 4.63 -6.09 15.70
C TYR A 139 5.01 -7.14 16.75
N THR A 140 4.02 -7.87 17.22
CA THR A 140 4.19 -8.98 18.18
C THR A 140 3.44 -10.23 17.70
N LYS A 141 3.94 -11.42 18.05
CA LYS A 141 3.41 -12.69 17.53
C LYS A 141 1.98 -13.04 17.97
N ASP A 142 1.40 -12.33 18.90
CA ASP A 142 -0.02 -12.44 19.29
C ASP A 142 -0.97 -11.68 18.37
N MET A 143 -0.45 -10.81 17.49
CA MET A 143 -1.24 -10.06 16.50
C MET A 143 -1.60 -10.96 15.33
N ASN A 144 -2.83 -11.48 15.29
CA ASN A 144 -3.30 -12.32 14.19
C ASN A 144 -3.88 -11.54 13.01
N PHE A 145 -4.27 -10.30 13.23
CA PHE A 145 -4.78 -9.38 12.22
C PHE A 145 -3.94 -8.11 12.23
N VAL A 146 -3.47 -7.73 11.06
CA VAL A 146 -2.73 -6.48 10.86
C VAL A 146 -3.20 -5.78 9.58
N SER A 147 -2.96 -4.49 9.48
CA SER A 147 -3.21 -3.71 8.28
C SER A 147 -1.91 -3.08 7.78
N ASN A 148 -1.68 -3.13 6.48
CA ASN A 148 -0.57 -2.41 5.83
C ASN A 148 -0.91 -0.94 5.55
N ALA A 149 -1.93 -0.38 6.22
CA ALA A 149 -2.46 0.97 6.01
C ALA A 149 -2.86 1.23 4.54
N SER A 150 -2.79 2.48 4.07
CA SER A 150 -3.02 2.84 2.66
C SER A 150 -1.70 3.12 1.93
N CYS A 151 -1.74 3.14 0.60
CA CYS A 151 -0.60 3.56 -0.22
C CYS A 151 -0.17 5.01 0.11
N THR A 152 -1.13 5.91 0.31
CA THR A 152 -0.86 7.30 0.71
C THR A 152 -0.24 7.39 2.10
N THR A 153 -0.70 6.58 3.08
CA THR A 153 -0.08 6.52 4.41
C THR A 153 1.35 6.00 4.34
N ASN A 154 1.61 5.00 3.48
CA ASN A 154 2.96 4.46 3.24
C ASN A 154 3.91 5.50 2.60
N CYS A 155 3.39 6.44 1.82
CA CYS A 155 4.18 7.57 1.30
C CYS A 155 4.39 8.66 2.36
N LEU A 156 3.32 9.03 3.07
CA LEU A 156 3.33 10.15 4.01
C LEU A 156 4.12 9.87 5.29
N ALA A 157 3.98 8.67 5.87
CA ALA A 157 4.55 8.36 7.18
C ALA A 157 6.09 8.42 7.21
N PRO A 158 6.85 7.93 6.20
CA PRO A 158 8.30 8.06 6.18
C PRO A 158 8.79 9.51 6.21
N ILE A 159 8.23 10.40 5.37
CA ILE A 159 8.61 11.82 5.36
C ILE A 159 8.17 12.54 6.63
N ALA A 160 6.98 12.23 7.16
CA ALA A 160 6.52 12.77 8.42
C ALA A 160 7.40 12.32 9.60
N LYS A 161 7.88 11.07 9.58
CA LYS A 161 8.84 10.56 10.57
C LYS A 161 10.13 11.37 10.57
N VAL A 162 10.77 11.55 9.42
CA VAL A 162 12.02 12.31 9.30
C VAL A 162 11.84 13.74 9.79
N LEU A 163 10.77 14.42 9.35
CA LEU A 163 10.50 15.80 9.79
C LEU A 163 10.24 15.88 11.29
N ASN A 164 9.46 14.95 11.83
CA ASN A 164 9.12 14.96 13.25
C ASN A 164 10.33 14.64 14.13
N ASP A 165 11.13 13.65 13.76
CA ASP A 165 12.29 13.21 14.54
C ASP A 165 13.41 14.27 14.57
N LYS A 166 13.64 14.98 13.45
CA LYS A 166 14.70 15.98 13.33
C LYS A 166 14.26 17.37 13.80
N PHE A 167 13.07 17.81 13.39
CA PHE A 167 12.63 19.20 13.53
C PHE A 167 11.36 19.35 14.39
N GLY A 168 10.62 18.28 14.62
CA GLY A 168 9.32 18.30 15.29
C GLY A 168 8.24 18.91 14.40
N ILE A 169 7.10 18.22 14.27
CA ILE A 169 5.90 18.74 13.59
C ILE A 169 4.94 19.26 14.65
N THR A 170 4.50 20.52 14.53
CA THR A 170 3.46 21.09 15.38
C THR A 170 2.07 20.80 14.82
N ASP A 171 1.90 21.03 13.54
CA ASP A 171 0.67 20.77 12.77
C ASP A 171 0.98 20.73 11.27
N GLY A 172 0.04 20.21 10.48
CA GLY A 172 0.20 20.17 9.03
C GLY A 172 -1.03 19.72 8.26
N LEU A 173 -1.05 20.09 6.99
CA LEU A 173 -2.06 19.68 6.02
C LEU A 173 -1.41 18.90 4.89
N MET A 174 -2.05 17.81 4.51
CA MET A 174 -1.62 16.97 3.39
C MET A 174 -2.66 16.99 2.27
N THR A 175 -2.21 17.19 1.05
CA THR A 175 -2.99 16.90 -0.14
C THR A 175 -2.31 15.78 -0.92
N THR A 176 -3.02 14.69 -1.21
CA THR A 176 -2.52 13.76 -2.22
C THR A 176 -3.19 14.04 -3.56
N VAL A 177 -2.37 14.29 -4.59
CA VAL A 177 -2.83 14.26 -5.98
C VAL A 177 -2.68 12.82 -6.44
N HIS A 178 -3.83 12.14 -6.53
CA HIS A 178 -3.87 10.67 -6.61
C HIS A 178 -4.42 10.22 -7.95
N SER A 179 -3.78 9.22 -8.53
CA SER A 179 -4.26 8.54 -9.72
C SER A 179 -5.64 7.90 -9.51
N THR A 180 -6.29 7.54 -10.61
CA THR A 180 -7.59 6.86 -10.58
C THR A 180 -7.48 5.48 -9.94
N THR A 181 -8.57 5.05 -9.28
CA THR A 181 -8.67 3.73 -8.69
C THR A 181 -9.93 3.01 -9.18
N ALA A 182 -9.97 1.69 -9.03
CA ALA A 182 -11.07 0.85 -9.51
C ALA A 182 -12.46 1.20 -8.95
N THR A 183 -12.53 2.00 -7.89
CA THR A 183 -13.82 2.45 -7.30
C THR A 183 -14.42 3.66 -8.02
N GLN A 184 -13.64 4.35 -8.86
CA GLN A 184 -14.11 5.51 -9.60
C GLN A 184 -14.89 5.10 -10.86
N LYS A 185 -15.76 5.99 -11.34
CA LYS A 185 -16.56 5.76 -12.54
C LYS A 185 -15.81 6.20 -13.79
N THR A 186 -15.92 5.44 -14.88
CA THR A 186 -15.38 5.81 -16.19
C THR A 186 -16.17 6.93 -16.84
N VAL A 187 -17.50 6.90 -16.66
CA VAL A 187 -18.45 7.96 -17.09
C VAL A 187 -19.32 8.36 -15.89
N ASP A 188 -20.01 9.50 -15.97
CA ASP A 188 -20.91 9.95 -14.91
C ASP A 188 -21.94 8.85 -14.57
N GLY A 189 -21.99 8.46 -13.30
CA GLY A 189 -22.88 7.41 -12.82
C GLY A 189 -23.22 7.58 -11.35
N PRO A 190 -24.26 6.91 -10.85
CA PRO A 190 -24.72 7.08 -9.49
C PRO A 190 -23.67 6.62 -8.47
N SER A 191 -23.45 7.43 -7.46
CA SER A 191 -22.63 7.13 -6.29
C SER A 191 -23.25 7.80 -5.06
N MET A 192 -24.07 7.04 -4.34
CA MET A 192 -24.92 7.60 -3.27
C MET A 192 -24.13 8.05 -2.04
N GLN A 193 -22.96 7.47 -1.78
CA GLN A 193 -22.12 7.82 -0.62
C GLN A 193 -21.12 8.94 -0.93
N ASP A 194 -20.65 9.02 -2.18
CA ASP A 194 -19.69 10.01 -2.66
C ASP A 194 -20.12 10.50 -4.04
N TRP A 195 -20.87 11.59 -4.08
CA TRP A 195 -21.40 12.15 -5.32
C TRP A 195 -20.30 12.59 -6.28
N ARG A 196 -19.19 13.13 -5.75
CA ARG A 196 -18.02 13.52 -6.57
C ARG A 196 -17.34 12.31 -7.18
N GLY A 197 -17.24 11.20 -6.43
CA GLY A 197 -16.70 9.93 -6.94
C GLY A 197 -17.58 9.25 -8.00
N GLY A 198 -18.83 9.72 -8.18
CA GLY A 198 -19.72 9.31 -9.29
C GLY A 198 -19.43 10.00 -10.61
N ARG A 199 -18.56 11.02 -10.65
CA ARG A 199 -18.22 11.73 -11.89
C ARG A 199 -17.11 11.00 -12.66
N ALA A 200 -17.10 11.20 -13.99
CA ALA A 200 -16.14 10.59 -14.90
C ALA A 200 -14.69 10.88 -14.51
N ALA A 201 -13.94 9.84 -14.17
CA ALA A 201 -12.56 9.96 -13.67
C ALA A 201 -11.61 10.52 -14.73
N SER A 202 -11.80 10.16 -16.00
CA SER A 202 -10.93 10.54 -17.11
C SER A 202 -11.02 12.02 -17.54
N GLY A 203 -12.07 12.72 -17.09
CA GLY A 203 -12.35 14.11 -17.51
C GLY A 203 -12.36 15.13 -16.37
N ASN A 204 -12.03 14.76 -15.15
CA ASN A 204 -12.19 15.62 -13.99
C ASN A 204 -11.01 15.57 -13.02
N ILE A 205 -10.81 16.69 -12.30
CA ILE A 205 -10.11 16.71 -11.02
C ILE A 205 -11.18 16.57 -9.94
N ILE A 206 -11.11 15.49 -9.14
CA ILE A 206 -12.18 15.13 -8.19
C ILE A 206 -11.67 15.23 -6.75
N PRO A 207 -12.09 16.25 -5.98
CA PRO A 207 -11.82 16.31 -4.55
C PRO A 207 -12.48 15.13 -3.82
N SER A 208 -11.73 14.44 -2.97
CA SER A 208 -12.17 13.27 -2.21
C SER A 208 -11.63 13.32 -0.78
N SER A 209 -12.36 12.78 0.15
CA SER A 209 -11.85 12.61 1.52
C SER A 209 -10.81 11.50 1.59
N THR A 210 -9.85 11.62 2.50
CA THR A 210 -8.89 10.56 2.80
C THR A 210 -8.63 10.49 4.30
N GLY A 211 -8.49 9.28 4.81
CA GLY A 211 -8.06 9.02 6.18
C GLY A 211 -6.53 8.90 6.33
N ALA A 212 -5.78 9.03 5.25
CA ALA A 212 -4.35 8.72 5.23
C ALA A 212 -3.52 9.57 6.20
N ALA A 213 -3.79 10.89 6.28
CA ALA A 213 -3.07 11.77 7.20
C ALA A 213 -3.41 11.47 8.67
N LYS A 214 -4.67 11.15 8.97
CA LYS A 214 -5.09 10.72 10.33
C LYS A 214 -4.49 9.36 10.70
N ALA A 215 -4.31 8.47 9.72
CA ALA A 215 -3.70 7.17 9.94
C ALA A 215 -2.21 7.27 10.32
N VAL A 216 -1.51 8.34 9.93
CA VAL A 216 -0.13 8.59 10.39
C VAL A 216 -0.07 8.68 11.92
N GLY A 217 -1.05 9.31 12.58
CA GLY A 217 -1.12 9.34 14.03
C GLY A 217 -1.35 7.97 14.71
N LYS A 218 -1.74 6.94 13.95
CA LYS A 218 -1.82 5.56 14.46
C LYS A 218 -0.49 4.83 14.38
N VAL A 219 0.36 5.19 13.42
CA VAL A 219 1.69 4.56 13.21
C VAL A 219 2.83 5.37 13.85
N ILE A 220 2.62 6.68 14.03
CA ILE A 220 3.50 7.63 14.74
C ILE A 220 2.64 8.36 15.78
N PRO A 221 2.51 7.82 17.00
CA PRO A 221 1.58 8.37 18.02
C PRO A 221 1.80 9.84 18.37
N GLU A 222 3.03 10.34 18.27
CA GLU A 222 3.40 11.74 18.53
C GLU A 222 2.75 12.71 17.52
N LEU A 223 2.32 12.21 16.35
CA LEU A 223 1.62 12.98 15.33
C LEU A 223 0.10 12.86 15.39
N ASN A 224 -0.43 12.16 16.41
CA ASN A 224 -1.87 12.04 16.56
C ASN A 224 -2.53 13.41 16.77
N GLY A 225 -3.51 13.73 15.91
CA GLY A 225 -4.22 15.01 15.92
C GLY A 225 -3.48 16.20 15.29
N LYS A 226 -2.21 16.02 14.87
CA LYS A 226 -1.41 17.10 14.25
C LYS A 226 -1.54 17.16 12.73
N LEU A 227 -1.92 16.06 12.09
CA LEU A 227 -2.04 15.99 10.63
C LEU A 227 -3.47 15.66 10.19
N THR A 228 -3.93 16.37 9.17
CA THR A 228 -5.15 16.03 8.43
C THR A 228 -4.94 16.32 6.94
N GLY A 229 -5.88 15.92 6.09
CA GLY A 229 -5.68 16.13 4.66
C GLY A 229 -6.85 15.68 3.80
N MET A 230 -6.65 15.85 2.51
CA MET A 230 -7.61 15.49 1.46
C MET A 230 -6.91 14.88 0.25
N SER A 231 -7.69 14.38 -0.69
CA SER A 231 -7.23 13.84 -1.98
C SER A 231 -7.82 14.64 -3.13
N MET A 232 -7.02 14.87 -4.16
CA MET A 232 -7.46 15.27 -5.50
C MET A 232 -7.25 14.10 -6.45
N ARG A 233 -8.31 13.48 -6.94
CA ARG A 233 -8.21 12.45 -7.98
C ARG A 233 -8.02 13.11 -9.33
N VAL A 234 -7.02 12.65 -10.09
CA VAL A 234 -6.65 13.17 -11.41
C VAL A 234 -6.67 12.06 -12.45
N PRO A 235 -6.80 12.39 -13.76
CA PRO A 235 -6.92 11.40 -14.84
C PRO A 235 -5.57 10.73 -15.19
N THR A 236 -4.77 10.35 -14.23
CA THR A 236 -3.61 9.47 -14.39
C THR A 236 -3.99 8.06 -13.93
N LEU A 237 -3.39 7.03 -14.49
CA LEU A 237 -3.77 5.64 -14.22
C LEU A 237 -3.00 5.03 -13.06
N ASP A 238 -1.78 5.53 -12.80
CA ASP A 238 -0.92 5.12 -11.71
C ASP A 238 0.07 6.24 -11.37
N VAL A 239 0.80 6.09 -10.30
CA VAL A 239 1.69 7.05 -9.64
C VAL A 239 0.96 8.28 -9.13
N SER A 240 1.10 8.50 -7.86
CA SER A 240 0.48 9.58 -7.10
C SER A 240 1.55 10.41 -6.39
N VAL A 241 1.17 11.58 -5.87
CA VAL A 241 2.08 12.45 -5.14
C VAL A 241 1.43 12.96 -3.85
N VAL A 242 2.21 13.00 -2.78
CA VAL A 242 1.87 13.66 -1.51
C VAL A 242 2.49 15.06 -1.51
N ASP A 243 1.66 16.06 -1.26
CA ASP A 243 2.01 17.42 -0.89
C ASP A 243 1.78 17.56 0.62
N LEU A 244 2.84 17.63 1.40
CA LEU A 244 2.79 17.79 2.85
C LEU A 244 3.29 19.19 3.22
N THR A 245 2.39 20.04 3.72
CA THR A 245 2.71 21.37 4.24
C THR A 245 2.61 21.33 5.76
N VAL A 246 3.69 21.68 6.47
CA VAL A 246 3.78 21.60 7.93
C VAL A 246 4.39 22.84 8.55
N ASN A 247 4.04 23.08 9.82
CA ASN A 247 4.78 23.92 10.73
C ASN A 247 5.74 23.04 11.56
N LEU A 248 7.01 23.49 11.63
CA LEU A 248 8.07 22.84 12.40
C LEU A 248 8.22 23.50 13.78
N ALA A 249 8.55 22.70 14.79
CA ALA A 249 8.85 23.21 16.14
C ALA A 249 10.25 23.84 16.23
N LYS A 250 11.19 23.34 15.42
CA LYS A 250 12.57 23.86 15.33
C LYS A 250 12.78 24.45 13.95
N PRO A 251 13.33 25.67 13.84
CA PRO A 251 13.68 26.26 12.56
C PRO A 251 14.68 25.39 11.81
N ALA A 252 14.50 25.29 10.48
CA ALA A 252 15.43 24.62 9.59
C ALA A 252 15.37 25.25 8.19
N THR A 253 16.50 25.35 7.54
CA THR A 253 16.53 25.74 6.13
C THR A 253 15.97 24.60 5.28
N TYR A 254 15.46 24.93 4.09
CA TYR A 254 14.98 23.87 3.17
C TYR A 254 16.11 22.91 2.76
N GLU A 255 17.34 23.38 2.67
CA GLU A 255 18.51 22.56 2.40
C GLU A 255 18.76 21.54 3.52
N GLU A 256 18.67 21.95 4.79
CA GLU A 256 18.79 21.02 5.93
C GLU A 256 17.70 19.94 5.91
N ILE A 257 16.47 20.31 5.51
CA ILE A 257 15.36 19.36 5.36
C ILE A 257 15.68 18.37 4.24
N CYS A 258 16.12 18.83 3.07
CA CYS A 258 16.50 17.99 1.95
C CYS A 258 17.64 17.03 2.33
N ASN A 259 18.65 17.53 3.03
CA ASN A 259 19.77 16.71 3.50
C ASN A 259 19.30 15.63 4.48
N ALA A 260 18.41 15.95 5.43
CA ALA A 260 17.84 14.99 6.35
C ALA A 260 17.04 13.89 5.62
N MET A 261 16.26 14.25 4.59
CA MET A 261 15.54 13.29 3.75
C MET A 261 16.50 12.39 2.97
N LYS A 262 17.54 12.95 2.38
CA LYS A 262 18.56 12.21 1.64
C LYS A 262 19.30 11.23 2.55
N GLU A 263 19.79 11.68 3.71
CA GLU A 263 20.44 10.83 4.70
C GLU A 263 19.54 9.64 5.12
N ALA A 264 18.26 9.91 5.42
CA ALA A 264 17.32 8.87 5.79
C ALA A 264 17.10 7.87 4.65
N SER A 265 17.02 8.34 3.40
CA SER A 265 16.81 7.48 2.23
C SER A 265 18.01 6.57 1.92
N GLU A 266 19.20 6.97 2.27
CA GLU A 266 20.43 6.20 2.11
C GLU A 266 20.73 5.33 3.35
N GLY A 267 20.15 5.69 4.50
CA GLY A 267 20.34 5.07 5.81
C GLY A 267 19.16 4.25 6.30
N GLU A 268 18.51 4.71 7.37
CA GLU A 268 17.48 3.96 8.12
C GLU A 268 16.22 3.64 7.32
N LEU A 269 15.88 4.46 6.32
CA LEU A 269 14.70 4.27 5.47
C LEU A 269 15.07 3.76 4.06
N LYS A 270 16.28 3.21 3.89
CA LYS A 270 16.70 2.64 2.61
C LYS A 270 15.72 1.57 2.13
N GLY A 271 15.30 1.68 0.85
CA GLY A 271 14.31 0.79 0.24
C GLY A 271 12.85 1.16 0.54
N VAL A 272 12.60 2.13 1.42
CA VAL A 272 11.29 2.71 1.73
C VAL A 272 11.21 4.13 1.22
N LEU A 273 12.15 4.98 1.65
CA LEU A 273 12.31 6.36 1.21
C LEU A 273 13.30 6.43 0.06
N GLY A 274 12.98 7.22 -0.94
CA GLY A 274 13.86 7.65 -2.00
C GLY A 274 14.05 9.16 -1.99
N TYR A 275 15.00 9.63 -2.76
CA TYR A 275 15.31 11.05 -2.90
C TYR A 275 15.71 11.35 -4.33
N THR A 276 15.20 12.44 -4.89
CA THR A 276 15.62 12.95 -6.19
C THR A 276 15.75 14.47 -6.16
N ASP A 277 16.70 15.00 -6.91
CA ASP A 277 16.89 16.42 -7.20
C ASP A 277 16.84 16.69 -8.72
N GLU A 278 16.29 15.75 -9.48
CA GLU A 278 16.06 15.88 -10.92
C GLU A 278 14.69 16.51 -11.23
N ALA A 279 14.50 16.95 -12.46
CA ALA A 279 13.22 17.49 -12.94
C ALA A 279 12.35 16.33 -13.44
N VAL A 280 11.63 15.70 -12.53
CA VAL A 280 10.84 14.47 -12.75
C VAL A 280 9.34 14.74 -12.77
N VAL A 281 8.59 13.77 -13.31
CA VAL A 281 7.13 13.74 -13.30
C VAL A 281 6.64 12.35 -12.89
N SER A 282 5.34 12.18 -12.68
CA SER A 282 4.76 10.95 -12.14
C SER A 282 5.18 9.66 -12.88
N SER A 283 5.22 9.69 -14.22
CA SER A 283 5.55 8.49 -15.02
C SER A 283 6.97 7.96 -14.82
N ASP A 284 7.90 8.79 -14.29
CA ASP A 284 9.28 8.39 -14.01
C ASP A 284 9.39 7.42 -12.82
N PHE A 285 8.31 7.31 -12.02
CA PHE A 285 8.26 6.45 -10.83
C PHE A 285 7.39 5.21 -11.03
N LEU A 286 6.92 4.95 -12.25
CA LEU A 286 6.14 3.74 -12.53
C LEU A 286 7.01 2.49 -12.29
N GLY A 287 6.52 1.59 -11.45
CA GLY A 287 7.23 0.37 -11.06
C GLY A 287 8.24 0.57 -9.92
N ASP A 288 8.35 1.76 -9.34
CA ASP A 288 9.22 1.98 -8.19
C ASP A 288 8.69 1.24 -6.95
N THR A 289 9.53 0.41 -6.35
CA THR A 289 9.18 -0.42 -5.19
C THR A 289 9.25 0.32 -3.86
N ARG A 290 9.83 1.52 -3.84
CA ARG A 290 9.82 2.42 -2.68
C ARG A 290 8.45 3.07 -2.58
N THR A 291 8.01 3.35 -1.38
CA THR A 291 6.67 3.92 -1.15
C THR A 291 6.65 5.43 -0.97
N SER A 292 7.83 6.09 -0.95
CA SER A 292 7.94 7.52 -0.73
C SER A 292 9.23 8.03 -1.38
N ILE A 293 9.14 8.82 -2.44
CA ILE A 293 10.31 9.38 -3.12
C ILE A 293 10.27 10.90 -3.04
N VAL A 294 11.09 11.48 -2.17
CA VAL A 294 11.15 12.92 -1.97
C VAL A 294 11.68 13.62 -3.21
N ASP A 295 10.92 14.60 -3.69
CA ASP A 295 11.30 15.50 -4.77
C ASP A 295 11.81 16.83 -4.18
N ALA A 296 13.12 16.97 -4.11
CA ALA A 296 13.75 18.13 -3.51
C ALA A 296 13.51 19.44 -4.29
N LYS A 297 13.24 19.35 -5.59
CA LYS A 297 12.98 20.53 -6.42
C LYS A 297 11.52 20.96 -6.43
N ALA A 298 10.60 20.09 -6.04
CA ALA A 298 9.18 20.39 -6.00
C ALA A 298 8.73 20.99 -4.65
N GLY A 299 9.49 20.78 -3.56
CA GLY A 299 9.19 21.36 -2.26
C GLY A 299 9.66 22.80 -2.13
N ILE A 300 9.17 23.50 -1.13
CA ILE A 300 9.47 24.92 -0.84
C ILE A 300 9.39 25.21 0.66
N ALA A 301 10.12 26.21 1.12
CA ALA A 301 9.96 26.82 2.43
C ALA A 301 9.50 28.28 2.28
N LEU A 302 8.47 28.67 3.02
CA LEU A 302 8.05 30.07 3.11
C LEU A 302 8.81 30.77 4.24
N THR A 303 9.03 30.08 5.33
CA THR A 303 9.86 30.50 6.46
C THR A 303 10.67 29.29 6.94
N ASP A 304 11.59 29.49 7.88
CA ASP A 304 12.37 28.40 8.48
C ASP A 304 11.52 27.38 9.26
N THR A 305 10.23 27.67 9.50
CA THR A 305 9.32 26.79 10.22
C THR A 305 8.07 26.41 9.41
N PHE A 306 7.83 27.03 8.25
CA PHE A 306 6.66 26.71 7.44
C PHE A 306 7.09 26.20 6.06
N VAL A 307 7.00 24.90 5.86
CA VAL A 307 7.61 24.19 4.75
C VAL A 307 6.64 23.24 4.06
N LYS A 308 6.87 23.03 2.78
CA LYS A 308 6.21 22.02 1.95
C LYS A 308 7.22 20.99 1.47
N VAL A 309 6.93 19.73 1.69
CA VAL A 309 7.67 18.58 1.15
C VAL A 309 6.78 17.81 0.19
N VAL A 310 7.34 17.45 -0.97
CA VAL A 310 6.64 16.69 -2.02
C VAL A 310 7.26 15.31 -2.11
N SER A 311 6.43 14.28 -2.19
CA SER A 311 6.89 12.89 -2.32
C SER A 311 6.03 12.08 -3.27
N TRP A 312 6.69 11.41 -4.22
CA TRP A 312 6.07 10.54 -5.22
C TRP A 312 5.93 9.11 -4.72
N TYR A 313 4.97 8.36 -5.26
CA TYR A 313 4.81 6.93 -5.00
C TYR A 313 4.01 6.24 -6.10
N ASP A 314 4.51 5.05 -6.52
CA ASP A 314 3.67 4.11 -7.25
C ASP A 314 2.67 3.50 -6.27
N ASN A 315 1.40 3.87 -6.41
CA ASN A 315 0.35 3.50 -5.45
C ASN A 315 -0.06 2.02 -5.53
N GLU A 316 0.44 1.29 -6.50
CA GLU A 316 0.19 -0.14 -6.71
C GLU A 316 1.41 -1.01 -6.39
N ILE A 317 2.52 -0.88 -7.14
CA ILE A 317 3.71 -1.73 -6.97
C ILE A 317 4.48 -1.39 -5.69
N GLY A 318 4.70 -0.12 -5.39
CA GLY A 318 5.39 0.27 -4.16
C GLY A 318 4.66 -0.26 -2.93
N TYR A 319 3.35 -0.04 -2.88
CA TYR A 319 2.48 -0.54 -1.80
C TYR A 319 2.49 -2.08 -1.70
N SER A 320 2.36 -2.78 -2.83
CA SER A 320 2.29 -4.24 -2.87
C SER A 320 3.59 -4.90 -2.40
N ASN A 321 4.74 -4.30 -2.69
CA ASN A 321 6.02 -4.75 -2.14
C ASN A 321 6.05 -4.65 -0.61
N LYS A 322 5.50 -3.58 -0.02
CA LYS A 322 5.48 -3.40 1.44
C LYS A 322 4.52 -4.36 2.15
N VAL A 323 3.46 -4.82 1.49
CA VAL A 323 2.65 -5.95 1.99
C VAL A 323 3.51 -7.20 2.17
N LEU A 324 4.36 -7.51 1.20
CA LEU A 324 5.26 -8.69 1.26
C LEU A 324 6.39 -8.49 2.28
N GLU A 325 6.95 -7.30 2.38
CA GLU A 325 7.94 -6.97 3.42
C GLU A 325 7.35 -7.07 4.82
N LEU A 326 6.09 -6.66 5.03
CA LEU A 326 5.38 -6.85 6.29
C LEU A 326 5.23 -8.34 6.61
N ILE A 327 4.84 -9.17 5.64
CA ILE A 327 4.75 -10.63 5.82
C ILE A 327 6.11 -11.22 6.22
N LYS A 328 7.19 -10.82 5.57
CA LYS A 328 8.56 -11.27 5.93
C LYS A 328 8.92 -10.89 7.36
N HIS A 329 8.63 -9.64 7.74
CA HIS A 329 8.88 -9.17 9.11
C HIS A 329 8.07 -9.97 10.12
N MET A 330 6.77 -10.14 9.88
CA MET A 330 5.90 -10.95 10.74
C MET A 330 6.44 -12.38 10.88
N TYR A 331 6.80 -13.01 9.76
CA TYR A 331 7.36 -14.36 9.78
C TYR A 331 8.64 -14.45 10.62
N SER A 332 9.53 -13.45 10.50
CA SER A 332 10.76 -13.41 11.28
C SER A 332 10.51 -13.31 12.79
N VAL A 333 9.51 -12.49 13.20
CA VAL A 333 9.11 -12.36 14.62
C VAL A 333 8.36 -13.60 15.12
N ASP A 334 7.46 -14.14 14.31
CA ASP A 334 6.65 -15.32 14.67
C ASP A 334 7.51 -16.57 14.92
N HIS A 335 8.67 -16.67 14.24
CA HIS A 335 9.59 -17.80 14.29
C HIS A 335 10.91 -17.50 15.01
N ALA A 336 11.03 -16.31 15.64
CA ALA A 336 12.15 -16.03 16.55
C ALA A 336 12.06 -16.94 17.78
N GLU A 337 13.19 -17.59 18.12
CA GLU A 337 13.36 -18.46 19.31
C GLU A 337 13.23 -17.68 20.63
#